data_0824850304f447c3882680ddb5f92ad4
#
_entry.id   0824850304f447c3882680ddb5f92ad4
#
_cell.length_a   1.000
_cell.length_b   1.000
_cell.length_c   1.000
_cell.angle_alpha   90.00
_cell.angle_beta   90.00
_cell.angle_gamma   90.00
#
_symmetry.space_group_name_H-M   'P 1'
#
loop_
_entity.id
_entity.type
_entity.pdbx_description
1 polymer ?
#
loop_
_entity_poly.entity_id
_entity_poly.type
_entity_poly.pdbx_seq_one_letter_code
_entity_poly.pdbx_strand_id
1 'polypeptide(L)'
;FSTLHTNDAPSSITRLQNMGTPNYLIASALTLIMAQRLSRKTCTECRVIDETVNTQLLNSIGFLPEQSSRAKIYKGSGCDHCNNTGYKGRMGIYEILEVDKSLKQAILSNLQQNELNALAKKNGFRTMQNMGHDLLLSGDLSFSEYSRVLQSN
;
A
#
# COMPACT_ATOMS: atom_id res chain seq x y z
N PHE A 1 -1.51 -15.91 -15.55
CA PHE A 1 -2.03 -14.80 -14.74
C PHE A 1 -3.37 -15.19 -14.15
N SER A 2 -3.62 -14.85 -12.89
CA SER A 2 -4.90 -15.02 -12.20
C SER A 2 -5.13 -13.83 -11.28
N THR A 3 -6.39 -13.59 -10.89
CA THR A 3 -6.77 -12.54 -9.94
C THR A 3 -7.36 -13.16 -8.69
N LEU A 4 -7.01 -12.59 -7.54
CA LEU A 4 -7.52 -12.98 -6.23
C LEU A 4 -8.09 -11.76 -5.52
N HIS A 5 -9.11 -11.96 -4.69
CA HIS A 5 -9.63 -10.93 -3.80
C HIS A 5 -8.94 -11.06 -2.44
N THR A 6 -7.86 -10.29 -2.26
CA THR A 6 -7.06 -10.25 -1.02
C THR A 6 -6.75 -8.81 -0.66
N ASN A 7 -6.51 -8.55 0.62
CA ASN A 7 -6.23 -7.20 1.12
C ASN A 7 -4.79 -6.74 0.83
N ASP A 8 -3.86 -7.69 0.79
CA ASP A 8 -2.43 -7.46 0.55
C ASP A 8 -1.81 -8.63 -0.24
N ALA A 9 -0.59 -8.43 -0.74
CA ALA A 9 0.10 -9.41 -1.55
C ALA A 9 0.46 -10.70 -0.76
N PRO A 10 1.00 -10.64 0.46
CA PRO A 10 1.33 -11.86 1.21
C PRO A 10 0.11 -12.72 1.56
N SER A 11 -1.05 -12.11 1.85
CA SER A 11 -2.28 -12.86 2.16
C SER A 11 -2.80 -13.69 0.98
N SER A 12 -2.36 -13.36 -0.24
CA SER A 12 -2.68 -14.16 -1.43
C SER A 12 -2.10 -15.58 -1.34
N ILE A 13 -0.92 -15.76 -0.73
CA ILE A 13 -0.31 -17.07 -0.51
C ILE A 13 -1.19 -17.90 0.40
N THR A 14 -1.54 -17.35 1.56
CA THR A 14 -2.43 -18.01 2.53
C THR A 14 -3.80 -18.31 1.93
N ARG A 15 -4.32 -17.42 1.08
CA ARG A 15 -5.59 -17.64 0.37
C ARG A 15 -5.52 -18.84 -0.57
N LEU A 16 -4.43 -18.99 -1.32
CA LEU A 16 -4.23 -20.16 -2.19
C LEU A 16 -4.12 -21.45 -1.38
N GLN A 17 -3.40 -21.44 -0.25
CA GLN A 17 -3.32 -22.57 0.66
C GLN A 17 -4.70 -22.97 1.20
N ASN A 18 -5.49 -22.00 1.66
CA ASN A 18 -6.84 -22.22 2.18
C ASN A 18 -7.83 -22.73 1.09
N MET A 19 -7.57 -22.45 -0.18
CA MET A 19 -8.31 -23.02 -1.31
C MET A 19 -7.90 -24.47 -1.62
N GLY A 20 -6.99 -25.07 -0.84
CA GLY A 20 -6.54 -26.45 -1.02
C GLY A 20 -5.43 -26.62 -2.05
N THR A 21 -4.81 -25.52 -2.50
CA THR A 21 -3.66 -25.63 -3.43
C THR A 21 -2.44 -26.14 -2.67
N PRO A 22 -1.82 -27.26 -3.09
CA PRO A 22 -0.63 -27.78 -2.43
C PRO A 22 0.54 -26.78 -2.44
N ASN A 23 1.26 -26.69 -1.33
CA ASN A 23 2.37 -25.74 -1.17
C ASN A 23 3.45 -25.86 -2.24
N TYR A 24 3.76 -27.09 -2.70
CA TYR A 24 4.76 -27.29 -3.74
C TYR A 24 4.34 -26.70 -5.09
N LEU A 25 3.02 -26.69 -5.40
CA LEU A 25 2.51 -26.04 -6.60
C LEU A 25 2.56 -24.53 -6.46
N ILE A 26 2.18 -23.98 -5.30
CA ILE A 26 2.28 -22.54 -5.02
C ILE A 26 3.73 -22.08 -5.19
N ALA A 27 4.67 -22.75 -4.51
CA ALA A 27 6.10 -22.39 -4.54
C ALA A 27 6.73 -22.52 -5.93
N SER A 28 6.28 -23.47 -6.75
CA SER A 28 6.82 -23.66 -8.11
C SER A 28 6.24 -22.68 -9.12
N ALA A 29 4.94 -22.36 -9.03
CA ALA A 29 4.24 -21.55 -10.01
C ALA A 29 4.30 -20.05 -9.74
N LEU A 30 4.34 -19.64 -8.46
CA LEU A 30 4.34 -18.23 -8.07
C LEU A 30 5.73 -17.61 -8.28
N THR A 31 5.75 -16.53 -9.04
CA THR A 31 6.94 -15.70 -9.25
C THR A 31 6.78 -14.30 -8.69
N LEU A 32 5.56 -13.75 -8.77
CA LEU A 32 5.27 -12.40 -8.35
C LEU A 32 3.79 -12.29 -7.96
N ILE A 33 3.54 -11.54 -6.91
CA ILE A 33 2.19 -11.14 -6.48
C ILE A 33 2.13 -9.63 -6.47
N MET A 34 1.10 -9.07 -7.11
CA MET A 34 0.86 -7.62 -7.09
C MET A 34 -0.52 -7.36 -6.51
N ALA A 35 -0.58 -6.51 -5.50
CA ALA A 35 -1.83 -5.95 -5.03
C ALA A 35 -1.92 -4.47 -5.42
N GLN A 36 -3.13 -4.00 -5.73
CA GLN A 36 -3.39 -2.67 -6.23
C GLN A 36 -4.65 -2.10 -5.60
N ARG A 37 -4.59 -0.80 -5.27
CA ARG A 37 -5.79 0.01 -4.95
C ARG A 37 -5.79 1.29 -5.77
N LEU A 38 -6.97 1.77 -6.15
CA LEU A 38 -7.11 3.02 -6.89
C LEU A 38 -7.47 4.16 -5.94
N SER A 39 -6.73 5.24 -6.05
CA SER A 39 -6.94 6.49 -5.31
C SER A 39 -7.21 7.64 -6.27
N ARG A 40 -7.94 8.66 -5.80
CA ARG A 40 -8.03 9.94 -6.49
C ARG A 40 -6.71 10.69 -6.30
N LYS A 41 -6.25 11.38 -7.35
CA LYS A 41 -5.04 12.21 -7.29
C LYS A 41 -5.42 13.61 -6.84
N THR A 42 -4.67 14.17 -5.88
CA THR A 42 -4.83 15.56 -5.45
C THR A 42 -4.63 16.50 -6.65
N CYS A 43 -5.50 17.47 -6.80
CA CYS A 43 -5.41 18.44 -7.88
C CYS A 43 -4.17 19.32 -7.72
N THR A 44 -3.32 19.36 -8.74
CA THR A 44 -2.06 20.12 -8.73
C THR A 44 -2.27 21.63 -8.74
N GLU A 45 -3.37 22.08 -9.35
CA GLU A 45 -3.69 23.51 -9.50
C GLU A 45 -4.17 24.18 -8.22
N CYS A 46 -4.79 23.40 -7.32
CA CYS A 46 -5.39 23.95 -6.10
C CYS A 46 -4.92 23.26 -4.82
N ARG A 47 -3.80 22.53 -4.89
CA ARG A 47 -3.28 21.91 -3.67
C ARG A 47 -2.70 22.94 -2.71
N VAL A 48 -3.08 22.82 -1.44
CA VAL A 48 -2.62 23.63 -0.32
C VAL A 48 -2.14 22.71 0.80
N ILE A 49 -1.35 23.24 1.73
CA ILE A 49 -0.96 22.47 2.92
C ILE A 49 -2.21 22.15 3.74
N ASP A 50 -2.34 20.93 4.18
CA ASP A 50 -3.40 20.48 5.07
C ASP A 50 -2.99 20.65 6.54
N GLU A 51 -3.35 21.79 7.13
CA GLU A 51 -3.03 22.13 8.52
C GLU A 51 -3.76 21.23 9.55
N THR A 52 -4.74 20.44 9.11
CA THR A 52 -5.46 19.51 10.00
C THR A 52 -4.66 18.24 10.28
N VAL A 53 -3.64 17.95 9.45
CA VAL A 53 -2.78 16.78 9.59
C VAL A 53 -1.58 17.13 10.46
N ASN A 54 -1.61 16.66 11.71
CA ASN A 54 -0.54 16.89 12.68
C ASN A 54 0.42 15.68 12.78
N THR A 55 1.51 15.87 13.52
CA THR A 55 2.52 14.82 13.74
C THR A 55 1.97 13.57 14.42
N GLN A 56 1.01 13.70 15.32
CA GLN A 56 0.39 12.56 16.00
C GLN A 56 -0.36 11.69 15.01
N LEU A 57 -1.09 12.33 14.09
CA LEU A 57 -1.85 11.63 13.05
C LEU A 57 -0.91 10.90 12.07
N LEU A 58 0.22 11.52 11.69
CA LEU A 58 1.21 10.88 10.84
C LEU A 58 1.91 9.72 11.55
N ASN A 59 2.25 9.87 12.83
CA ASN A 59 2.84 8.79 13.62
C ASN A 59 1.87 7.60 13.76
N SER A 60 0.57 7.84 13.88
CA SER A 60 -0.43 6.77 13.97
C SER A 60 -0.55 5.90 12.72
N ILE A 61 -0.13 6.42 11.57
CA ILE A 61 -0.08 5.67 10.30
C ILE A 61 1.31 5.11 9.98
N GLY A 62 2.28 5.27 10.89
CA GLY A 62 3.60 4.64 10.80
C GLY A 62 4.73 5.53 10.31
N PHE A 63 4.55 6.85 10.26
CA PHE A 63 5.66 7.77 10.07
C PHE A 63 6.57 7.79 11.30
N LEU A 64 7.87 7.86 11.07
CA LEU A 64 8.83 8.09 12.14
C LEU A 64 8.72 9.54 12.66
N PRO A 65 8.99 9.82 13.96
CA PRO A 65 8.88 11.17 14.52
C PRO A 65 9.69 12.24 13.77
N GLU A 66 10.87 11.87 13.26
CA GLU A 66 11.72 12.77 12.46
C GLU A 66 11.09 13.09 11.09
N GLN A 67 10.41 12.12 10.50
CA GLN A 67 9.71 12.30 9.22
C GLN A 67 8.45 13.14 9.41
N SER A 68 7.63 12.81 10.41
CA SER A 68 6.37 13.50 10.68
C SER A 68 6.56 14.97 11.06
N SER A 69 7.66 15.32 11.75
CA SER A 69 7.96 16.71 12.13
C SER A 69 8.31 17.61 10.93
N ARG A 70 8.79 17.04 9.83
CA ARG A 70 9.18 17.76 8.60
C ARG A 70 8.19 17.60 7.46
N ALA A 71 7.25 16.69 7.58
CA ALA A 71 6.30 16.37 6.52
C ALA A 71 5.35 17.54 6.25
N LYS A 72 5.19 17.88 4.99
CA LYS A 72 4.14 18.77 4.50
C LYS A 72 3.14 17.93 3.73
N ILE A 73 1.94 17.84 4.28
CA ILE A 73 0.85 17.07 3.66
C ILE A 73 -0.07 18.05 2.95
N TYR A 74 -0.61 17.64 1.81
CA TYR A 74 -1.39 18.50 0.94
C TYR A 74 -2.82 17.98 0.79
N LYS A 75 -3.75 18.92 0.56
CA LYS A 75 -5.13 18.67 0.11
C LYS A 75 -5.48 19.59 -1.03
N GLY A 76 -6.44 19.21 -1.84
CA GLY A 76 -7.03 20.09 -2.85
C GLY A 76 -8.09 20.99 -2.21
N SER A 77 -7.97 22.32 -2.42
CA SER A 77 -8.97 23.30 -1.95
C SER A 77 -10.21 23.40 -2.83
N GLY A 78 -10.14 22.88 -4.06
CA GLY A 78 -11.16 23.03 -5.09
C GLY A 78 -10.83 24.19 -6.04
N CYS A 79 -11.05 23.96 -7.34
CA CYS A 79 -10.94 24.96 -8.41
C CYS A 79 -11.71 24.47 -9.65
N ASP A 80 -11.81 25.31 -10.67
CA ASP A 80 -12.51 24.97 -11.92
C ASP A 80 -11.88 23.76 -12.62
N HIS A 81 -10.55 23.63 -12.58
CA HIS A 81 -9.83 22.49 -13.17
C HIS A 81 -10.27 21.14 -12.63
N CYS A 82 -10.59 21.06 -11.35
CA CYS A 82 -11.06 19.84 -10.69
C CYS A 82 -12.57 19.83 -10.41
N ASN A 83 -13.34 20.77 -10.97
CA ASN A 83 -14.77 20.96 -10.70
C ASN A 83 -15.07 21.08 -9.20
N ASN A 84 -14.25 21.86 -8.50
CA ASN A 84 -14.32 22.13 -7.05
C ASN A 84 -14.21 20.89 -6.14
N THR A 85 -13.77 19.74 -6.67
CA THR A 85 -13.63 18.49 -5.87
C THR A 85 -12.32 18.42 -5.11
N GLY A 86 -11.29 19.20 -5.47
CA GLY A 86 -9.92 19.07 -4.96
C GLY A 86 -9.13 17.90 -5.54
N TYR A 87 -9.73 17.08 -6.44
CA TYR A 87 -9.11 15.90 -7.04
C TYR A 87 -9.21 15.93 -8.56
N LYS A 88 -8.14 15.48 -9.23
CA LYS A 88 -8.10 15.35 -10.69
C LYS A 88 -7.38 14.09 -11.11
N GLY A 89 -8.13 13.19 -11.76
CA GLY A 89 -7.61 11.88 -12.18
C GLY A 89 -7.51 10.86 -11.04
N ARG A 90 -6.98 9.70 -11.37
CA ARG A 90 -6.77 8.55 -10.48
C ARG A 90 -5.36 8.03 -10.64
N MET A 91 -4.85 7.41 -9.59
CA MET A 91 -3.57 6.71 -9.60
C MET A 91 -3.69 5.37 -8.88
N GLY A 92 -2.85 4.42 -9.27
CA GLY A 92 -2.71 3.15 -8.58
C GLY A 92 -1.73 3.27 -7.41
N ILE A 93 -2.09 2.66 -6.30
CA ILE A 93 -1.19 2.39 -5.18
C ILE A 93 -0.93 0.89 -5.22
N TYR A 94 0.33 0.50 -5.28
CA TYR A 94 0.75 -0.88 -5.51
C TYR A 94 1.61 -1.40 -4.37
N GLU A 95 1.56 -2.68 -4.17
CA GLU A 95 2.63 -3.45 -3.52
C GLU A 95 2.96 -4.64 -4.40
N ILE A 96 4.25 -4.93 -4.52
CA ILE A 96 4.75 -5.99 -5.39
C ILE A 96 5.63 -6.90 -4.54
N LEU A 97 5.22 -8.16 -4.40
CA LEU A 97 5.94 -9.19 -3.69
C LEU A 97 6.57 -10.15 -4.69
N GLU A 98 7.88 -10.11 -4.82
CA GLU A 98 8.63 -11.12 -5.56
C GLU A 98 8.74 -12.39 -4.71
N VAL A 99 8.40 -13.53 -5.31
CA VAL A 99 8.48 -14.84 -4.64
C VAL A 99 9.85 -15.44 -4.91
N ASP A 100 10.83 -14.98 -4.15
CA ASP A 100 12.21 -15.42 -4.21
C ASP A 100 12.43 -16.83 -3.63
N LYS A 101 13.67 -17.32 -3.66
CA LYS A 101 14.01 -18.65 -3.12
C LYS A 101 13.68 -18.81 -1.65
N SER A 102 13.87 -17.76 -0.84
CA SER A 102 13.62 -17.81 0.60
C SER A 102 12.11 -17.89 0.88
N LEU A 103 11.32 -17.13 0.14
CA LEU A 103 9.86 -17.14 0.28
C LEU A 103 9.28 -18.46 -0.24
N LYS A 104 9.84 -19.05 -1.32
CA LYS A 104 9.47 -20.39 -1.80
C LYS A 104 9.70 -21.45 -0.74
N GLN A 105 10.85 -21.43 -0.06
CA GLN A 105 11.13 -22.35 1.04
C GLN A 105 10.16 -22.15 2.22
N ALA A 106 9.86 -20.91 2.57
CA ALA A 106 8.90 -20.59 3.60
C ALA A 106 7.49 -21.13 3.29
N ILE A 107 7.04 -21.03 2.04
CA ILE A 107 5.78 -21.62 1.57
C ILE A 107 5.81 -23.15 1.69
N LEU A 108 6.89 -23.80 1.25
CA LEU A 108 7.05 -25.26 1.35
C LEU A 108 7.01 -25.74 2.80
N SER A 109 7.61 -24.96 3.72
CA SER A 109 7.64 -25.24 5.17
C SER A 109 6.33 -24.87 5.88
N ASN A 110 5.31 -24.42 5.13
CA ASN A 110 4.00 -24.03 5.65
C ASN A 110 4.08 -22.94 6.75
N LEU A 111 4.97 -21.95 6.57
CA LEU A 111 5.08 -20.83 7.51
C LEU A 111 3.74 -20.06 7.56
N GLN A 112 3.45 -19.56 8.76
CA GLN A 112 2.24 -18.76 9.00
C GLN A 112 2.35 -17.38 8.31
N GLN A 113 1.21 -16.75 8.04
CA GLN A 113 1.14 -15.45 7.36
C GLN A 113 2.03 -14.38 8.00
N ASN A 114 2.10 -14.33 9.34
CA ASN A 114 2.94 -13.35 10.03
C ASN A 114 4.43 -13.55 9.75
N GLU A 115 4.87 -14.80 9.66
CA GLU A 115 6.25 -15.15 9.36
C GLU A 115 6.59 -14.86 7.90
N LEU A 116 5.66 -15.16 6.97
CA LEU A 116 5.80 -14.79 5.56
C LEU A 116 5.92 -13.27 5.39
N ASN A 117 5.09 -12.49 6.11
CA ASN A 117 5.15 -11.04 6.10
C ASN A 117 6.49 -10.51 6.64
N ALA A 118 6.97 -11.07 7.75
CA ALA A 118 8.25 -10.68 8.34
C ALA A 118 9.42 -10.98 7.40
N LEU A 119 9.42 -12.16 6.77
CA LEU A 119 10.43 -12.56 5.79
C LEU A 119 10.40 -11.64 4.55
N ALA A 120 9.23 -11.38 3.99
CA ALA A 120 9.06 -10.48 2.86
C ALA A 120 9.62 -9.09 3.17
N LYS A 121 9.27 -8.49 4.32
CA LYS A 121 9.79 -7.19 4.75
C LYS A 121 11.32 -7.20 4.91
N LYS A 122 11.88 -8.27 5.49
CA LYS A 122 13.34 -8.44 5.60
C LYS A 122 14.02 -8.46 4.24
N ASN A 123 13.37 -9.00 3.22
CA ASN A 123 13.87 -9.06 1.84
C ASN A 123 13.56 -7.79 1.02
N GLY A 124 13.11 -6.71 1.68
CA GLY A 124 12.89 -5.41 1.03
C GLY A 124 11.50 -5.20 0.44
N PHE A 125 10.53 -6.07 0.75
CA PHE A 125 9.15 -5.86 0.34
C PHE A 125 8.58 -4.56 0.91
N ARG A 126 8.08 -3.71 0.01
CA ARG A 126 7.42 -2.44 0.34
C ARG A 126 5.92 -2.61 0.25
N THR A 127 5.23 -2.30 1.34
CA THR A 127 3.78 -2.38 1.44
C THR A 127 3.08 -1.22 0.72
N MET A 128 1.79 -1.35 0.46
CA MET A 128 0.97 -0.22 -0.04
C MET A 128 1.03 0.99 0.88
N GLN A 129 1.12 0.80 2.21
CA GLN A 129 1.30 1.90 3.15
C GLN A 129 2.60 2.67 2.88
N ASN A 130 3.72 1.96 2.63
CA ASN A 130 4.99 2.62 2.30
C ASN A 130 4.86 3.49 1.03
N MET A 131 4.23 2.96 -0.03
CA MET A 131 3.94 3.75 -1.23
C MET A 131 2.99 4.91 -0.94
N GLY A 132 1.97 4.68 -0.12
CA GLY A 132 1.05 5.72 0.32
C GLY A 132 1.74 6.85 1.07
N HIS A 133 2.74 6.54 1.90
CA HIS A 133 3.56 7.56 2.58
C HIS A 133 4.35 8.41 1.58
N ASP A 134 4.97 7.79 0.58
CA ASP A 134 5.69 8.54 -0.46
C ASP A 134 4.75 9.49 -1.22
N LEU A 135 3.54 9.01 -1.55
CA LEU A 135 2.52 9.80 -2.25
C LEU A 135 1.94 10.94 -1.39
N LEU A 136 1.85 10.76 -0.07
CA LEU A 136 1.49 11.83 0.87
C LEU A 136 2.58 12.91 0.86
N LEU A 137 3.85 12.52 0.94
CA LEU A 137 4.99 13.45 0.95
C LEU A 137 5.16 14.20 -0.36
N SER A 138 4.87 13.58 -1.51
CA SER A 138 4.89 14.23 -2.82
C SER A 138 3.70 15.19 -3.03
N GLY A 139 2.65 15.06 -2.21
CA GLY A 139 1.40 15.81 -2.35
C GLY A 139 0.47 15.29 -3.47
N ASP A 140 0.76 14.11 -4.03
CA ASP A 140 -0.12 13.47 -5.00
C ASP A 140 -1.33 12.80 -4.34
N LEU A 141 -1.20 12.41 -3.07
CA LEU A 141 -2.25 11.80 -2.26
C LEU A 141 -2.57 12.71 -1.06
N SER A 142 -3.85 12.99 -0.82
CA SER A 142 -4.28 13.66 0.40
C SER A 142 -4.42 12.66 1.56
N PHE A 143 -4.36 13.14 2.79
CA PHE A 143 -4.54 12.29 3.97
C PHE A 143 -5.92 11.63 4.00
N SER A 144 -6.97 12.34 3.58
CA SER A 144 -8.33 11.80 3.51
C SER A 144 -8.44 10.63 2.52
N GLU A 145 -7.78 10.72 1.37
CA GLU A 145 -7.73 9.61 0.41
C GLU A 145 -6.86 8.45 0.90
N TYR A 146 -5.73 8.74 1.55
CA TYR A 146 -4.91 7.73 2.21
C TYR A 146 -5.76 6.90 3.20
N SER A 147 -6.46 7.57 4.10
CA SER A 147 -7.31 6.89 5.09
C SER A 147 -8.43 6.09 4.43
N ARG A 148 -9.10 6.66 3.44
CA ARG A 148 -10.16 5.98 2.69
C ARG A 148 -9.67 4.71 1.98
N VAL A 149 -8.47 4.75 1.39
CA VAL A 149 -7.98 3.68 0.53
C VAL A 149 -7.17 2.64 1.30
N LEU A 150 -6.38 3.05 2.29
CA LEU A 150 -5.40 2.20 2.95
C LEU A 150 -5.73 1.84 4.40
N GLN A 151 -6.61 2.60 5.07
CA GLN A 151 -7.04 2.34 6.46
C GLN A 151 -8.46 1.75 6.57
N SER A 152 -9.28 1.86 5.50
CA SER A 152 -10.62 1.24 5.50
C SER A 152 -10.48 -0.27 5.33
N ASN A 153 -10.52 -1.00 6.42
CA ASN A 153 -10.78 -2.43 6.49
C ASN A 153 -12.17 -2.66 7.04
#